data_23a469ea5392b8419b79d12823417c09
#
_entry.id   23a469ea5392b8419b79d12823417c09
#
_cell.length_a   1.000
_cell.length_b   1.000
_cell.length_c   1.000
_cell.angle_alpha   90.00
_cell.angle_beta   90.00
_cell.angle_gamma   90.00
#
_symmetry.space_group_name_H-M   'P 1'
#
loop_
_entity.id
_entity.type
_entity.pdbx_description
1 polymer ?
#
loop_
_entity_poly.entity_id
_entity_poly.type
_entity_poly.pdbx_seq_one_letter_code
_entity_poly.pdbx_strand_id
1 'polypeptide(L)'
;MLSKEDVDAIDKSLEQTDNEELRAAFRKVQITARKREIYLEQHGYHRCKRCGMHMESKKEICPTCEYELHRKHIKDIKSVIRKYPYFKYSDCQQFIQCTFPDFAEAMRESIYFYLDKIYKGSINRRHMFMVAMLITHKKPDELTDQHVINLCNKYRSKFLAEEEQRKIDALNGTLEK
;
A
#
# COMPACT_ATOMS: atom_id res chain seq x y z
N MET A 1 -4.98 32.70 -20.06
CA MET A 1 -5.65 33.71 -19.23
C MET A 1 -6.91 33.07 -18.65
N LEU A 2 -7.33 33.48 -17.44
CA LEU A 2 -8.62 33.05 -16.89
C LEU A 2 -9.75 33.65 -17.71
N SER A 3 -10.80 32.87 -17.98
CA SER A 3 -12.03 33.40 -18.59
C SER A 3 -12.80 34.27 -17.56
N LYS A 4 -13.70 35.10 -18.05
CA LYS A 4 -14.61 35.86 -17.18
C LYS A 4 -15.49 34.93 -16.35
N GLU A 5 -15.95 33.84 -16.95
CA GLU A 5 -16.76 32.81 -16.30
C GLU A 5 -16.02 32.10 -15.14
N ASP A 6 -14.70 31.83 -15.28
CA ASP A 6 -13.90 31.28 -14.19
C ASP A 6 -13.80 32.23 -12.99
N VAL A 7 -13.65 33.55 -13.26
CA VAL A 7 -13.58 34.59 -12.22
C VAL A 7 -14.92 34.74 -11.51
N ASP A 8 -16.01 34.81 -12.26
CA ASP A 8 -17.37 34.94 -11.73
C ASP A 8 -17.75 33.71 -10.86
N ALA A 9 -17.34 32.51 -11.27
CA ALA A 9 -17.55 31.26 -10.49
C ALA A 9 -16.77 31.29 -9.17
N ILE A 10 -15.51 31.79 -9.19
CA ILE A 10 -14.71 31.97 -7.98
C ILE A 10 -15.35 32.98 -7.04
N ASP A 11 -15.76 34.11 -7.55
CA ASP A 11 -16.37 35.21 -6.75
C ASP A 11 -17.68 34.73 -6.11
N LYS A 12 -18.51 34.00 -6.86
CA LYS A 12 -19.73 33.37 -6.35
C LYS A 12 -19.48 32.37 -5.23
N SER A 13 -18.41 31.55 -5.35
CA SER A 13 -18.05 30.57 -4.31
C SER A 13 -17.65 31.21 -2.97
N LEU A 14 -17.30 32.50 -2.98
CA LEU A 14 -16.82 33.25 -1.83
C LEU A 14 -17.87 34.20 -1.25
N GLU A 15 -19.08 34.28 -1.81
CA GLU A 15 -20.16 35.17 -1.34
C GLU A 15 -20.53 34.95 0.14
N GLN A 16 -20.44 33.73 0.63
CA GLN A 16 -20.77 33.37 2.01
C GLN A 16 -19.63 33.64 3.03
N THR A 17 -18.49 34.19 2.58
CA THR A 17 -17.38 34.51 3.45
C THR A 17 -17.53 35.94 3.97
N ASP A 18 -17.91 36.12 5.24
CA ASP A 18 -18.19 37.41 5.85
C ASP A 18 -16.95 38.29 6.05
N ASN A 19 -15.78 37.67 6.25
CA ASN A 19 -14.52 38.39 6.47
C ASN A 19 -13.89 38.79 5.13
N GLU A 20 -13.73 40.07 4.90
CA GLU A 20 -13.24 40.62 3.64
C GLU A 20 -11.77 40.29 3.37
N GLU A 21 -10.91 40.28 4.39
CA GLU A 21 -9.49 39.89 4.24
C GLU A 21 -9.35 38.40 3.88
N LEU A 22 -10.12 37.56 4.54
CA LEU A 22 -10.18 36.12 4.23
C LEU A 22 -10.73 35.86 2.83
N ARG A 23 -11.76 36.59 2.42
CA ARG A 23 -12.33 36.53 1.07
C ARG A 23 -11.28 36.89 0.01
N ALA A 24 -10.55 37.97 0.20
CA ALA A 24 -9.49 38.42 -0.68
C ALA A 24 -8.34 37.39 -0.77
N ALA A 25 -7.94 36.81 0.36
CA ALA A 25 -6.91 35.76 0.42
C ALA A 25 -7.35 34.51 -0.32
N PHE A 26 -8.55 33.99 -0.05
CA PHE A 26 -9.08 32.82 -0.75
C PHE A 26 -9.26 33.06 -2.23
N ARG A 27 -9.75 34.25 -2.64
CA ARG A 27 -9.85 34.62 -4.05
C ARG A 27 -8.50 34.51 -4.77
N LYS A 28 -7.43 35.05 -4.17
CA LYS A 28 -6.07 34.96 -4.73
C LYS A 28 -5.60 33.54 -4.89
N VAL A 29 -5.85 32.69 -3.89
CA VAL A 29 -5.50 31.25 -3.92
C VAL A 29 -6.28 30.54 -5.02
N GLN A 30 -7.60 30.72 -5.10
CA GLN A 30 -8.44 30.05 -6.11
C GLN A 30 -8.08 30.51 -7.55
N ILE A 31 -7.84 31.79 -7.77
CA ILE A 31 -7.36 32.31 -9.05
C ILE A 31 -6.03 31.66 -9.45
N THR A 32 -5.09 31.56 -8.51
CA THR A 32 -3.79 30.95 -8.77
C THR A 32 -3.91 29.44 -9.07
N ALA A 33 -4.73 28.74 -8.31
CA ALA A 33 -5.03 27.32 -8.52
C ALA A 33 -5.65 27.09 -9.91
N ARG A 34 -6.65 27.89 -10.29
CA ARG A 34 -7.33 27.76 -11.59
C ARG A 34 -6.40 28.06 -12.77
N LYS A 35 -5.53 29.06 -12.66
CA LYS A 35 -4.49 29.35 -13.66
C LYS A 35 -3.57 28.16 -13.84
N ARG A 36 -3.15 27.54 -12.73
CA ARG A 36 -2.31 26.34 -12.76
C ARG A 36 -3.03 25.16 -13.43
N GLU A 37 -4.29 24.95 -13.16
CA GLU A 37 -5.09 23.90 -13.80
C GLU A 37 -5.14 24.05 -15.31
N ILE A 38 -5.51 25.26 -15.79
CA ILE A 38 -5.57 25.58 -17.22
C ILE A 38 -4.19 25.35 -17.87
N TYR A 39 -3.11 25.79 -17.20
CA TYR A 39 -1.75 25.55 -17.70
C TYR A 39 -1.46 24.07 -17.88
N LEU A 40 -1.77 23.26 -16.86
CA LEU A 40 -1.52 21.82 -16.89
C LEU A 40 -2.33 21.13 -18.01
N GLU A 41 -3.61 21.47 -18.15
CA GLU A 41 -4.48 20.94 -19.21
C GLU A 41 -3.94 21.30 -20.62
N GLN A 42 -3.47 22.53 -20.83
CA GLN A 42 -2.88 22.98 -22.09
C GLN A 42 -1.55 22.28 -22.41
N HIS A 43 -0.84 21.76 -21.41
CA HIS A 43 0.43 21.06 -21.57
C HIS A 43 0.26 19.53 -21.57
N GLY A 44 -0.96 19.02 -21.79
CA GLY A 44 -1.22 17.59 -21.94
C GLY A 44 -1.33 16.81 -20.64
N TYR A 45 -1.39 17.50 -19.51
CA TYR A 45 -1.72 16.87 -18.24
C TYR A 45 -3.22 16.59 -18.17
N HIS A 46 -3.57 15.41 -17.66
CA HIS A 46 -4.97 15.07 -17.41
C HIS A 46 -5.15 14.67 -15.94
N ARG A 47 -6.39 14.62 -15.48
CA ARG A 47 -6.69 14.29 -14.09
C ARG A 47 -6.79 12.78 -13.87
N CYS A 48 -6.17 12.30 -12.80
CA CYS A 48 -6.40 10.95 -12.32
C CYS A 48 -7.88 10.73 -12.01
N LYS A 49 -8.49 9.69 -12.58
CA LYS A 49 -9.92 9.38 -12.37
C LYS A 49 -10.28 9.11 -10.91
N ARG A 50 -9.30 8.78 -10.06
CA ARG A 50 -9.55 8.44 -8.66
C ARG A 50 -9.34 9.59 -7.68
N CYS A 51 -8.25 10.31 -7.78
CA CYS A 51 -7.89 11.36 -6.82
C CYS A 51 -7.91 12.78 -7.39
N GLY A 52 -8.13 12.93 -8.69
CA GLY A 52 -8.14 14.24 -9.35
C GLY A 52 -6.77 14.89 -9.56
N MET A 53 -5.68 14.26 -9.11
CA MET A 53 -4.32 14.78 -9.29
C MET A 53 -3.97 14.84 -10.77
N HIS A 54 -3.35 15.93 -11.20
CA HIS A 54 -2.84 16.06 -12.57
C HIS A 54 -1.62 15.17 -12.79
N MET A 55 -1.58 14.54 -13.95
CA MET A 55 -0.53 13.59 -14.33
C MET A 55 -0.23 13.69 -15.83
N GLU A 56 1.02 13.51 -16.19
CA GLU A 56 1.50 13.54 -17.58
C GLU A 56 1.34 12.18 -18.28
N SER A 57 1.23 11.09 -17.51
CA SER A 57 1.14 9.74 -18.06
C SER A 57 -0.19 9.51 -18.75
N LYS A 58 -0.18 8.72 -19.83
CA LYS A 58 -1.42 8.31 -20.56
C LYS A 58 -2.32 7.35 -19.74
N LYS A 59 -1.94 6.96 -18.54
CA LYS A 59 -2.71 6.08 -17.66
C LYS A 59 -3.91 6.83 -17.07
N GLU A 60 -5.01 6.15 -16.87
CA GLU A 60 -6.23 6.71 -16.25
C GLU A 60 -6.07 7.02 -14.76
N ILE A 61 -5.15 6.32 -14.09
CA ILE A 61 -4.94 6.38 -12.64
C ILE A 61 -3.47 6.72 -12.36
N CYS A 62 -3.21 7.62 -11.43
CA CYS A 62 -1.85 8.01 -11.05
C CYS A 62 -1.11 6.87 -10.31
N PRO A 63 0.24 6.85 -10.33
CA PRO A 63 1.02 5.81 -9.69
C PRO A 63 0.70 5.61 -8.21
N THR A 64 0.40 6.68 -7.48
CA THR A 64 -0.01 6.60 -6.07
C THR A 64 -1.32 5.84 -5.89
N CYS A 65 -2.33 6.15 -6.72
CA CYS A 65 -3.61 5.44 -6.68
C CYS A 65 -3.48 3.99 -7.13
N GLU A 66 -2.63 3.72 -8.13
CA GLU A 66 -2.32 2.36 -8.60
C GLU A 66 -1.67 1.54 -7.47
N TYR A 67 -0.69 2.13 -6.78
CA TYR A 67 -0.05 1.51 -5.62
C TYR A 67 -1.03 1.25 -4.47
N GLU A 68 -1.89 2.20 -4.13
CA GLU A 68 -2.91 2.01 -3.09
C GLU A 68 -3.90 0.89 -3.42
N LEU A 69 -4.33 0.79 -4.68
CA LEU A 69 -5.19 -0.29 -5.14
C LEU A 69 -4.50 -1.65 -5.03
N HIS A 70 -3.24 -1.72 -5.47
CA HIS A 70 -2.44 -2.92 -5.33
C HIS A 70 -2.26 -3.31 -3.85
N ARG A 71 -1.89 -2.37 -2.98
CA ARG A 71 -1.76 -2.61 -1.52
C ARG A 71 -3.07 -3.08 -0.88
N LYS A 72 -4.20 -2.53 -1.30
CA LYS A 72 -5.51 -3.00 -0.86
C LYS A 72 -5.75 -4.45 -1.30
N HIS A 73 -5.47 -4.76 -2.56
CA HIS A 73 -5.61 -6.10 -3.10
C HIS A 73 -4.74 -7.12 -2.35
N ILE A 74 -3.45 -6.81 -2.10
CA ILE A 74 -2.57 -7.65 -1.28
C ILE A 74 -3.15 -7.86 0.13
N LYS A 75 -3.72 -6.82 0.74
CA LYS A 75 -4.38 -6.93 2.05
C LYS A 75 -5.59 -7.88 2.03
N ASP A 76 -6.36 -7.88 0.96
CA ASP A 76 -7.51 -8.77 0.79
C ASP A 76 -7.04 -10.23 0.63
N ILE A 77 -5.98 -10.50 -0.15
CA ILE A 77 -5.35 -11.82 -0.26
C ILE A 77 -4.83 -12.28 1.11
N LYS A 78 -4.14 -11.41 1.86
CA LYS A 78 -3.67 -11.73 3.23
C LYS A 78 -4.80 -12.08 4.18
N SER A 79 -5.99 -11.53 3.99
CA SER A 79 -7.18 -11.88 4.76
C SER A 79 -7.60 -13.34 4.53
N VAL A 80 -7.57 -13.81 3.27
CA VAL A 80 -7.82 -15.22 2.91
C VAL A 80 -6.74 -16.13 3.50
N ILE A 81 -5.47 -15.78 3.31
CA ILE A 81 -4.31 -16.52 3.83
C ILE A 81 -4.36 -16.63 5.38
N ARG A 82 -4.77 -15.59 6.07
CA ARG A 82 -4.90 -15.60 7.54
C ARG A 82 -5.97 -16.59 8.01
N LYS A 83 -7.04 -16.75 7.24
CA LYS A 83 -8.12 -17.68 7.54
C LYS A 83 -7.74 -19.12 7.20
N TYR A 84 -6.99 -19.29 6.11
CA TYR A 84 -6.58 -20.60 5.58
C TYR A 84 -5.08 -20.60 5.26
N PRO A 85 -4.20 -20.66 6.27
CA PRO A 85 -2.75 -20.48 6.08
C PRO A 85 -2.05 -21.62 5.33
N TYR A 86 -2.73 -22.75 5.15
CA TYR A 86 -2.25 -23.91 4.40
C TYR A 86 -2.64 -23.87 2.92
N PHE A 87 -3.38 -22.86 2.47
CA PHE A 87 -3.78 -22.75 1.06
C PHE A 87 -2.59 -22.55 0.14
N LYS A 88 -2.64 -23.24 -1.01
CA LYS A 88 -1.79 -22.98 -2.17
C LYS A 88 -2.41 -21.89 -3.02
N TYR A 89 -1.69 -21.45 -4.04
CA TYR A 89 -2.17 -20.44 -4.98
C TYR A 89 -3.52 -20.81 -5.62
N SER A 90 -3.65 -22.06 -6.11
CA SER A 90 -4.89 -22.56 -6.71
C SER A 90 -6.09 -22.54 -5.78
N ASP A 91 -5.87 -22.78 -4.49
CA ASP A 91 -6.94 -22.75 -3.50
C ASP A 91 -7.36 -21.33 -3.20
N CYS A 92 -6.39 -20.40 -3.13
CA CYS A 92 -6.65 -18.99 -2.91
C CYS A 92 -7.47 -18.37 -4.03
N GLN A 93 -7.23 -18.77 -5.29
CA GLN A 93 -7.97 -18.28 -6.46
C GLN A 93 -9.47 -18.62 -6.43
N GLN A 94 -9.90 -19.61 -5.65
CA GLN A 94 -11.33 -19.93 -5.47
C GLN A 94 -12.06 -18.88 -4.61
N PHE A 95 -11.33 -18.08 -3.83
CA PHE A 95 -11.89 -17.08 -2.91
C PHE A 95 -11.64 -15.65 -3.38
N ILE A 96 -10.54 -15.42 -4.08
CA ILE A 96 -10.16 -14.09 -4.57
C ILE A 96 -9.37 -14.20 -5.86
N GLN A 97 -9.74 -13.42 -6.86
CA GLN A 97 -8.99 -13.33 -8.09
C GLN A 97 -7.63 -12.66 -7.81
N CYS A 98 -6.53 -13.37 -8.01
CA CYS A 98 -5.18 -12.85 -7.81
C CYS A 98 -4.21 -13.47 -8.80
N THR A 99 -3.10 -12.79 -9.05
CA THR A 99 -1.97 -13.34 -9.82
C THR A 99 -1.02 -14.09 -8.88
N PHE A 100 -0.17 -14.96 -9.45
CA PHE A 100 0.85 -15.65 -8.64
C PHE A 100 1.83 -14.67 -7.95
N PRO A 101 2.33 -13.59 -8.58
CA PRO A 101 3.14 -12.58 -7.91
C PRO A 101 2.43 -11.94 -6.71
N ASP A 102 1.15 -11.56 -6.83
CA ASP A 102 0.37 -10.98 -5.73
C ASP A 102 0.24 -11.97 -4.55
N PHE A 103 -0.07 -13.23 -4.87
CA PHE A 103 -0.14 -14.29 -3.86
C PHE A 103 1.21 -14.50 -3.17
N ALA A 104 2.31 -14.58 -3.93
CA ALA A 104 3.66 -14.73 -3.39
C ALA A 104 4.08 -13.56 -2.51
N GLU A 105 3.72 -12.32 -2.88
CA GLU A 105 3.93 -11.13 -2.07
C GLU A 105 3.14 -11.20 -0.75
N ALA A 106 1.85 -11.52 -0.82
CA ALA A 106 0.98 -11.66 0.34
C ALA A 106 1.45 -12.77 1.30
N MET A 107 1.92 -13.91 0.76
CA MET A 107 2.50 -15.01 1.52
C MET A 107 3.77 -14.58 2.23
N ARG A 108 4.71 -13.96 1.51
CA ARG A 108 5.97 -13.47 2.08
C ARG A 108 5.71 -12.47 3.20
N GLU A 109 4.87 -11.45 2.98
CA GLU A 109 4.52 -10.48 4.02
C GLU A 109 3.86 -11.13 5.24
N SER A 110 3.01 -12.16 5.04
CA SER A 110 2.38 -12.89 6.14
C SER A 110 3.39 -13.70 6.94
N ILE A 111 4.32 -14.38 6.29
CA ILE A 111 5.41 -15.12 6.95
C ILE A 111 6.26 -14.16 7.78
N TYR A 112 6.72 -13.04 7.19
CA TYR A 112 7.51 -12.05 7.91
C TYR A 112 6.78 -11.45 9.10
N PHE A 113 5.50 -11.17 8.98
CA PHE A 113 4.68 -10.68 10.09
C PHE A 113 4.69 -11.63 11.29
N TYR A 114 4.52 -12.94 11.06
CA TYR A 114 4.53 -13.91 12.16
C TYR A 114 5.92 -14.19 12.69
N LEU A 115 6.97 -14.20 11.85
CA LEU A 115 8.35 -14.30 12.30
C LEU A 115 8.74 -13.10 13.19
N ASP A 116 8.36 -11.89 12.81
CA ASP A 116 8.55 -10.70 13.62
C ASP A 116 7.89 -10.82 15.01
N LYS A 117 6.65 -11.32 15.05
CA LYS A 117 5.94 -11.61 16.31
C LYS A 117 6.62 -12.67 17.17
N ILE A 118 7.23 -13.69 16.57
CA ILE A 118 7.94 -14.75 17.28
C ILE A 118 9.28 -14.25 17.85
N TYR A 119 10.04 -13.46 17.09
CA TYR A 119 11.41 -13.10 17.45
C TYR A 119 11.54 -11.79 18.22
N LYS A 120 10.61 -10.85 18.04
CA LYS A 120 10.55 -9.58 18.79
C LYS A 120 9.54 -9.58 19.95
N GLY A 121 8.65 -10.56 19.99
CA GLY A 121 7.63 -10.71 21.03
C GLY A 121 7.84 -11.94 21.90
N SER A 122 6.78 -12.33 22.60
CA SER A 122 6.74 -13.61 23.31
C SER A 122 6.57 -14.78 22.33
N ILE A 123 7.32 -15.85 22.52
CA ILE A 123 7.17 -17.08 21.76
C ILE A 123 5.74 -17.59 21.94
N ASN A 124 4.99 -17.62 20.84
CA ASN A 124 3.60 -18.06 20.83
C ASN A 124 3.46 -19.24 19.87
N ARG A 125 3.04 -20.41 20.42
CA ARG A 125 2.82 -21.64 19.67
C ARG A 125 1.92 -21.40 18.45
N ARG A 126 0.85 -20.61 18.58
CA ARG A 126 -0.05 -20.30 17.47
C ARG A 126 0.68 -19.60 16.31
N HIS A 127 1.54 -18.63 16.60
CA HIS A 127 2.31 -17.93 15.56
C HIS A 127 3.30 -18.86 14.87
N MET A 128 3.95 -19.79 15.61
CA MET A 128 4.86 -20.79 15.04
C MET A 128 4.12 -21.72 14.09
N PHE A 129 2.93 -22.20 14.47
CA PHE A 129 2.08 -23.02 13.58
C PHE A 129 1.64 -22.24 12.34
N MET A 130 1.29 -20.94 12.46
CA MET A 130 0.98 -20.10 11.31
C MET A 130 2.14 -20.04 10.32
N VAL A 131 3.36 -19.82 10.78
CA VAL A 131 4.57 -19.85 9.92
C VAL A 131 4.73 -21.20 9.24
N ALA A 132 4.60 -22.29 10.00
CA ALA A 132 4.77 -23.63 9.47
C ALA A 132 3.73 -23.98 8.38
N MET A 133 2.45 -23.63 8.61
CA MET A 133 1.38 -23.84 7.63
C MET A 133 1.61 -23.00 6.35
N LEU A 134 2.02 -21.74 6.50
CA LEU A 134 2.32 -20.85 5.37
C LEU A 134 3.47 -21.37 4.50
N ILE A 135 4.48 -21.99 5.11
CA ILE A 135 5.67 -22.48 4.39
C ILE A 135 5.43 -23.86 3.78
N THR A 136 4.74 -24.75 4.51
CA THR A 136 4.58 -26.14 4.11
C THR A 136 3.29 -26.43 3.36
N HIS A 137 2.32 -25.53 3.43
CA HIS A 137 0.95 -25.71 2.94
C HIS A 137 0.26 -26.96 3.54
N LYS A 138 0.68 -27.37 4.74
CA LYS A 138 0.07 -28.47 5.49
C LYS A 138 -0.93 -27.96 6.51
N LYS A 139 -1.95 -28.76 6.78
CA LYS A 139 -2.93 -28.48 7.83
C LYS A 139 -2.31 -28.68 9.22
N PRO A 140 -2.91 -28.11 10.29
CA PRO A 140 -2.36 -28.22 11.65
C PRO A 140 -2.21 -29.66 12.16
N ASP A 141 -3.11 -30.54 11.77
CA ASP A 141 -3.12 -31.98 12.11
C ASP A 141 -2.01 -32.80 11.44
N GLU A 142 -1.44 -32.26 10.34
CA GLU A 142 -0.31 -32.85 9.63
C GLU A 142 1.05 -32.36 10.15
N LEU A 143 1.06 -31.47 11.15
CA LEU A 143 2.27 -30.82 11.69
C LEU A 143 2.51 -31.26 13.13
N THR A 144 3.74 -31.72 13.44
CA THR A 144 4.17 -31.99 14.81
C THR A 144 4.87 -30.76 15.39
N ASP A 145 4.82 -30.58 16.72
CA ASP A 145 5.49 -29.47 17.42
C ASP A 145 6.99 -29.44 17.10
N GLN A 146 7.65 -30.59 17.06
CA GLN A 146 9.08 -30.67 16.75
C GLN A 146 9.38 -30.20 15.32
N HIS A 147 8.54 -30.55 14.35
CA HIS A 147 8.68 -30.10 12.96
C HIS A 147 8.53 -28.56 12.88
N VAL A 148 7.53 -28.00 13.57
CA VAL A 148 7.27 -26.57 13.64
C VAL A 148 8.44 -25.80 14.25
N ILE A 149 8.99 -26.29 15.38
CA ILE A 149 10.17 -25.70 16.04
C ILE A 149 11.37 -25.69 15.10
N ASN A 150 11.69 -26.83 14.49
CA ASN A 150 12.81 -26.95 13.58
C ASN A 150 12.70 -26.01 12.38
N LEU A 151 11.48 -25.88 11.83
CA LEU A 151 11.21 -24.98 10.72
C LEU A 151 11.40 -23.52 11.12
N CYS A 152 10.84 -23.09 12.25
CA CYS A 152 11.01 -21.72 12.74
C CYS A 152 12.49 -21.42 12.99
N ASN A 153 13.25 -22.32 13.61
CA ASN A 153 14.69 -22.14 13.84
C ASN A 153 15.49 -22.02 12.55
N LYS A 154 15.15 -22.80 11.52
CA LYS A 154 15.78 -22.69 10.18
C LYS A 154 15.57 -21.32 9.55
N TYR A 155 14.39 -20.74 9.69
CA TYR A 155 14.08 -19.44 9.11
C TYR A 155 14.57 -18.26 9.95
N ARG A 156 14.93 -18.48 11.22
CA ARG A 156 15.40 -17.42 12.12
C ARG A 156 16.63 -16.70 11.58
N SER A 157 17.66 -17.44 11.21
CA SER A 157 18.94 -16.89 10.75
C SER A 157 18.73 -16.05 9.48
N LYS A 158 17.93 -16.57 8.55
CA LYS A 158 17.60 -15.88 7.31
C LYS A 158 16.82 -14.58 7.57
N PHE A 159 15.80 -14.65 8.42
CA PHE A 159 14.99 -13.48 8.79
C PHE A 159 15.84 -12.37 9.42
N LEU A 160 16.71 -12.72 10.36
CA LEU A 160 17.58 -11.74 11.05
C LEU A 160 18.58 -11.10 10.09
N ALA A 161 19.18 -11.88 9.21
CA ALA A 161 20.12 -11.37 8.20
C ALA A 161 19.44 -10.40 7.22
N GLU A 162 18.25 -10.74 6.73
CA GLU A 162 17.48 -9.86 5.83
C GLU A 162 17.00 -8.57 6.54
N GLU A 163 16.69 -8.64 7.84
CA GLU A 163 16.32 -7.47 8.63
C GLU A 163 17.51 -6.53 8.84
N GLU A 164 18.68 -7.07 9.10
CA GLU A 164 19.92 -6.31 9.25
C GLU A 164 20.30 -5.63 7.92
N GLN A 165 20.20 -6.35 6.80
CA GLN A 165 20.44 -5.77 5.49
C GLN A 165 19.50 -4.61 5.18
N ARG A 166 18.20 -4.73 5.48
CA ARG A 166 17.25 -3.62 5.30
C ARG A 166 17.59 -2.38 6.13
N LYS A 167 18.13 -2.57 7.34
CA LYS A 167 18.59 -1.43 8.16
C LYS A 167 19.79 -0.73 7.53
N ILE A 168 20.74 -1.49 7.00
CA ILE A 168 21.91 -0.96 6.30
C ILE A 168 21.48 -0.20 5.06
N ASP A 169 20.59 -0.77 4.24
CA ASP A 169 20.08 -0.13 3.02
C ASP A 169 19.32 1.17 3.34
N ALA A 170 18.53 1.18 4.43
CA ALA A 170 17.83 2.38 4.88
C ALA A 170 18.79 3.48 5.34
N LEU A 171 19.89 3.13 6.01
CA LEU A 171 20.93 4.08 6.44
C LEU A 171 21.68 4.64 5.23
N ASN A 172 22.04 3.80 4.28
CA ASN A 172 22.75 4.24 3.06
C ASN A 172 21.87 5.13 2.18
N GLY A 173 20.59 4.80 2.01
CA GLY A 173 19.63 5.62 1.26
C GLY A 173 19.29 6.98 1.90
N THR A 174 19.62 7.18 3.18
CA THR A 174 19.53 8.49 3.86
C THR A 174 20.78 9.33 3.72
N LEU A 175 21.94 8.73 3.39
CA LEU A 175 23.22 9.42 3.19
C LEU A 175 23.40 9.95 1.76
N GLU A 176 22.60 9.48 0.80
CA GLU A 176 22.63 9.91 -0.62
C GLU A 176 21.64 11.05 -0.94
N LYS A 177 21.01 11.65 0.05
CA LYS A 177 20.10 12.81 -0.08
C LYS A 177 20.69 14.04 0.60
#